data_0b2bdf2127fa09252ff1619af642263e
#
_entry.id   0b2bdf2127fa09252ff1619af642263e
#
_cell.length_a   1.000
_cell.length_b   1.000
_cell.length_c   1.000
_cell.angle_alpha   90.00
_cell.angle_beta   90.00
_cell.angle_gamma   90.00
#
_symmetry.space_group_name_H-M   'P 1'
#
loop_
_entity.id
_entity.type
_entity.pdbx_description
1 polymer ?
#
loop_
_entity_poly.entity_id
_entity_poly.type
_entity_poly.pdbx_seq_one_letter_code
_entity_poly.pdbx_strand_id
1 'polypeptide(L)'
;PQLVAKGGVIADGFSPELDELRQISRHGRDYLLQIQQRETERTGIASLKVGYNNVFGYYLEVRNTYKDKVPPEWVRKQTLAQAERYITEELKQYEEKIMGADEKILALETRLFNELIADMQAYIPHIQIDATVTARLDCLLSFAKAADEHGYVRPEVSDDVVLDIKQGRHPVIETQLPVGESYVPNDIFLDSDSQQIMIITGPNMAGKSALLRQTALITLMAQVGCFVPAQSAHVGVVDKIFTRVGASDNLSLGESTFMVEMTEAADILNNVTPRSLVLFDEL
;
A
#
# COMPACT_ATOMS: atom_id res chain seq x y z
N PRO A 1 3.91 -5.59 11.92
CA PRO A 1 5.34 -5.84 11.87
C PRO A 1 5.97 -5.34 13.15
N GLN A 2 6.74 -6.20 13.85
CA GLN A 2 7.51 -5.78 15.02
C GLN A 2 8.63 -4.84 14.56
N LEU A 3 8.86 -3.78 15.33
CA LEU A 3 9.99 -2.89 15.10
C LEU A 3 11.27 -3.59 15.58
N VAL A 4 12.32 -3.64 14.76
CA VAL A 4 13.62 -4.23 15.11
C VAL A 4 14.15 -3.69 16.45
N ALA A 5 13.97 -2.39 16.70
CA ALA A 5 14.36 -1.74 17.95
C ALA A 5 13.66 -2.28 19.22
N LYS A 6 12.59 -3.09 19.07
CA LYS A 6 11.92 -3.74 20.21
C LYS A 6 12.38 -5.17 20.45
N GLY A 7 13.22 -5.71 19.58
CA GLY A 7 13.67 -7.10 19.60
C GLY A 7 12.57 -8.10 19.22
N GLY A 8 12.93 -9.38 19.20
CA GLY A 8 12.01 -10.48 18.90
C GLY A 8 11.66 -10.62 17.41
N VAL A 9 12.52 -10.11 16.52
CA VAL A 9 12.31 -10.15 15.06
C VAL A 9 12.92 -11.38 14.39
N ILE A 10 13.83 -12.08 15.06
CA ILE A 10 14.47 -13.31 14.58
C ILE A 10 13.80 -14.51 15.26
N ALA A 11 13.45 -15.55 14.49
CA ALA A 11 12.86 -16.76 15.02
C ALA A 11 13.83 -17.55 15.92
N ASP A 12 13.27 -18.28 16.90
CA ASP A 12 14.06 -19.22 17.69
C ASP A 12 14.60 -20.35 16.78
N GLY A 13 15.81 -20.83 17.03
CA GLY A 13 16.48 -21.86 16.23
C GLY A 13 17.21 -21.35 14.99
N PHE A 14 17.15 -20.05 14.69
CA PHE A 14 17.86 -19.47 13.54
C PHE A 14 19.35 -19.26 13.83
N SER A 15 19.69 -18.78 15.02
CA SER A 15 21.06 -18.52 15.46
C SER A 15 21.32 -19.16 16.82
N PRO A 16 22.24 -20.14 16.92
CA PRO A 16 22.59 -20.74 18.20
C PRO A 16 23.07 -19.71 19.24
N GLU A 17 23.85 -18.71 18.80
CA GLU A 17 24.33 -17.63 19.66
C GLU A 17 23.17 -16.83 20.25
N LEU A 18 22.16 -16.52 19.43
CA LEU A 18 20.96 -15.78 19.86
C LEU A 18 20.13 -16.61 20.85
N ASP A 19 19.98 -17.91 20.56
CA ASP A 19 19.21 -18.81 21.43
C ASP A 19 19.89 -18.98 22.80
N GLU A 20 21.22 -19.06 22.84
CA GLU A 20 21.99 -19.11 24.10
C GLU A 20 21.79 -17.82 24.91
N LEU A 21 21.89 -16.63 24.28
CA LEU A 21 21.66 -15.36 24.95
C LEU A 21 20.22 -15.24 25.48
N ARG A 22 19.23 -15.70 24.72
CA ARG A 22 17.83 -15.74 25.15
C ARG A 22 17.61 -16.70 26.33
N GLN A 23 18.32 -17.83 26.36
CA GLN A 23 18.29 -18.74 27.51
C GLN A 23 18.82 -18.04 28.76
N ILE A 24 19.95 -17.33 28.67
CA ILE A 24 20.52 -16.58 29.78
C ILE A 24 19.52 -15.51 30.28
N SER A 25 18.87 -14.76 29.39
CA SER A 25 17.87 -13.74 29.75
C SER A 25 16.61 -14.39 30.38
N ARG A 26 16.13 -15.53 29.88
CA ARG A 26 14.97 -16.27 30.42
C ARG A 26 15.25 -16.87 31.78
N HIS A 27 16.37 -17.56 31.95
CA HIS A 27 16.80 -18.14 33.24
C HIS A 27 17.09 -17.06 34.28
N GLY A 28 17.33 -15.84 33.81
CA GLY A 28 17.48 -14.67 34.63
C GLY A 28 16.29 -14.41 35.54
N ARG A 29 15.08 -14.52 35.07
CA ARG A 29 13.87 -14.35 35.88
C ARG A 29 13.67 -15.46 36.91
N ASP A 30 13.94 -16.69 36.50
CA ASP A 30 13.82 -17.85 37.40
C ASP A 30 14.83 -17.78 38.54
N TYR A 31 16.04 -17.31 38.27
CA TYR A 31 17.06 -17.10 39.29
C TYR A 31 16.73 -16.03 40.30
N LEU A 32 16.11 -14.92 39.86
CA LEU A 32 15.62 -13.89 40.77
C LEU A 32 14.51 -14.40 41.71
N LEU A 33 13.65 -15.28 41.20
CA LEU A 33 12.64 -15.97 42.05
C LEU A 33 13.30 -16.92 43.05
N GLN A 34 14.35 -17.64 42.62
CA GLN A 34 15.13 -18.52 43.54
C GLN A 34 15.83 -17.70 44.64
N ILE A 35 16.42 -16.55 44.31
CA ILE A 35 17.01 -15.63 45.28
C ILE A 35 15.91 -15.17 46.27
N GLN A 36 14.76 -14.74 45.78
CA GLN A 36 13.65 -14.32 46.64
C GLN A 36 13.23 -15.43 47.59
N GLN A 37 13.04 -16.64 47.12
CA GLN A 37 12.66 -17.78 47.91
C GLN A 37 13.72 -18.13 48.96
N ARG A 38 14.97 -18.27 48.55
CA ARG A 38 16.10 -18.60 49.42
C ARG A 38 16.28 -17.53 50.51
N GLU A 39 16.22 -16.24 50.17
CA GLU A 39 16.38 -15.19 51.15
C GLU A 39 15.14 -15.08 52.09
N THR A 40 13.96 -15.39 51.60
CA THR A 40 12.75 -15.50 52.42
C THR A 40 12.90 -16.62 53.48
N GLU A 41 13.37 -17.77 53.07
CA GLU A 41 13.63 -18.92 54.00
C GLU A 41 14.72 -18.58 55.00
N ARG A 42 15.85 -18.00 54.57
CA ARG A 42 17.00 -17.65 55.38
C ARG A 42 16.68 -16.61 56.44
N THR A 43 15.92 -15.58 56.06
CA THR A 43 15.65 -14.44 56.96
C THR A 43 14.33 -14.51 57.71
N GLY A 44 13.41 -15.39 57.27
CA GLY A 44 12.07 -15.47 57.81
C GLY A 44 11.21 -14.24 57.54
N ILE A 45 11.56 -13.47 56.46
CA ILE A 45 10.81 -12.29 56.00
C ILE A 45 9.78 -12.73 54.97
N ALA A 46 8.57 -13.09 55.42
CA ALA A 46 7.52 -13.63 54.56
C ALA A 46 7.01 -12.64 53.47
N SER A 47 7.26 -11.34 53.65
CA SER A 47 6.84 -10.30 52.70
C SER A 47 7.93 -9.85 51.75
N LEU A 48 9.06 -10.56 51.67
CA LEU A 48 10.19 -10.24 50.82
C LEU A 48 9.77 -10.30 49.34
N LYS A 49 10.11 -9.26 48.59
CA LYS A 49 9.87 -9.20 47.13
C LYS A 49 11.11 -8.71 46.44
N VAL A 50 11.43 -9.34 45.30
CA VAL A 50 12.40 -8.80 44.34
C VAL A 50 11.67 -7.81 43.43
N GLY A 51 12.24 -6.65 43.21
CA GLY A 51 11.75 -5.63 42.30
C GLY A 51 12.89 -4.99 41.51
N TYR A 52 12.55 -4.20 40.51
CA TYR A 52 13.51 -3.46 39.68
C TYR A 52 13.22 -1.95 39.74
N ASN A 53 14.28 -1.15 39.80
CA ASN A 53 14.22 0.31 39.77
C ASN A 53 15.23 0.85 38.78
N ASN A 54 14.83 1.77 37.92
CA ASN A 54 15.68 2.31 36.84
C ASN A 54 16.92 3.09 37.36
N VAL A 55 16.97 3.47 38.65
CA VAL A 55 18.06 4.26 39.23
C VAL A 55 19.15 3.40 39.86
N PHE A 56 18.75 2.29 40.52
CA PHE A 56 19.70 1.45 41.27
C PHE A 56 19.52 -0.05 41.07
N GLY A 57 18.74 -0.47 40.05
CA GLY A 57 18.64 -1.84 39.57
C GLY A 57 17.73 -2.74 40.39
N TYR A 58 18.05 -4.03 40.44
CA TYR A 58 17.29 -5.03 41.20
C TYR A 58 17.47 -4.83 42.70
N TYR A 59 16.36 -4.95 43.45
CA TYR A 59 16.35 -4.78 44.88
C TYR A 59 15.44 -5.79 45.59
N LEU A 60 15.70 -5.99 46.87
CA LEU A 60 14.84 -6.69 47.84
C LEU A 60 14.01 -5.67 48.58
N GLU A 61 12.66 -5.77 48.54
CA GLU A 61 11.76 -4.92 49.27
C GLU A 61 11.30 -5.62 50.57
N VAL A 62 11.56 -4.98 51.67
CA VAL A 62 11.24 -5.44 53.05
C VAL A 62 10.28 -4.48 53.68
N ARG A 63 9.12 -4.96 54.16
CA ARG A 63 8.17 -4.12 54.94
C ARG A 63 8.79 -3.74 56.28
N ASN A 64 8.47 -2.53 56.79
CA ASN A 64 9.00 -1.99 58.04
C ASN A 64 8.77 -2.91 59.22
N THR A 65 7.73 -3.78 59.21
CA THR A 65 7.47 -4.79 60.25
C THR A 65 8.53 -5.86 60.39
N TYR A 66 9.40 -6.03 59.41
CA TYR A 66 10.49 -7.02 59.37
C TYR A 66 11.89 -6.39 59.35
N LYS A 67 11.99 -5.12 59.61
CA LYS A 67 13.25 -4.35 59.55
C LYS A 67 14.36 -4.94 60.41
N ASP A 68 14.01 -5.46 61.61
CA ASP A 68 14.99 -6.04 62.55
C ASP A 68 15.51 -7.41 62.11
N LYS A 69 14.95 -8.01 61.06
CA LYS A 69 15.38 -9.28 60.46
C LYS A 69 16.28 -9.13 59.26
N VAL A 70 16.56 -7.89 58.85
CA VAL A 70 17.40 -7.64 57.69
C VAL A 70 18.86 -7.97 57.98
N PRO A 71 19.51 -8.79 57.18
CA PRO A 71 20.93 -9.13 57.32
C PRO A 71 21.81 -7.88 57.20
N PRO A 72 22.90 -7.78 57.98
CA PRO A 72 23.79 -6.62 57.97
C PRO A 72 24.56 -6.42 56.67
N GLU A 73 24.70 -7.48 55.85
CA GLU A 73 25.34 -7.44 54.55
C GLU A 73 24.48 -6.79 53.44
N TRP A 74 23.18 -6.62 53.67
CA TRP A 74 22.29 -5.95 52.72
C TRP A 74 22.47 -4.44 52.76
N VAL A 75 22.72 -3.83 51.64
CA VAL A 75 22.93 -2.39 51.53
C VAL A 75 21.60 -1.68 51.26
N ARG A 76 21.14 -0.87 52.24
CA ARG A 76 19.92 -0.06 52.07
C ARG A 76 20.13 1.03 51.03
N LYS A 77 19.24 1.11 50.04
CA LYS A 77 19.25 2.11 48.96
C LYS A 77 18.12 3.10 49.04
N GLN A 78 16.95 2.67 49.52
CA GLN A 78 15.78 3.55 49.56
C GLN A 78 14.90 3.21 50.79
N THR A 79 14.42 4.24 51.44
CA THR A 79 13.40 4.15 52.52
C THR A 79 12.08 4.69 51.99
N LEU A 80 11.02 3.89 52.07
CA LEU A 80 9.66 4.23 51.71
C LEU A 80 8.81 4.34 52.98
N ALA A 81 7.59 4.86 52.89
CA ALA A 81 6.68 5.02 54.03
C ALA A 81 6.36 3.69 54.74
N GLN A 82 6.30 2.57 53.99
CA GLN A 82 5.91 1.25 54.54
C GLN A 82 6.94 0.14 54.33
N ALA A 83 8.04 0.42 53.64
CA ALA A 83 9.07 -0.56 53.27
C ALA A 83 10.44 0.08 53.10
N GLU A 84 11.49 -0.74 53.17
CA GLU A 84 12.84 -0.36 52.78
C GLU A 84 13.32 -1.25 51.64
N ARG A 85 14.18 -0.69 50.80
CA ARG A 85 14.74 -1.40 49.63
C ARG A 85 16.23 -1.59 49.79
N TYR A 86 16.66 -2.80 49.57
CA TYR A 86 18.03 -3.27 49.78
C TYR A 86 18.58 -3.87 48.50
N ILE A 87 19.88 -3.72 48.32
CA ILE A 87 20.64 -4.46 47.27
C ILE A 87 21.61 -5.42 47.94
N THR A 88 21.87 -6.51 47.24
CA THR A 88 22.95 -7.46 47.58
C THR A 88 23.97 -7.49 46.47
N GLU A 89 25.22 -7.89 46.79
CA GLU A 89 26.27 -8.04 45.80
C GLU A 89 25.89 -9.05 44.70
N GLU A 90 25.19 -10.12 45.09
CA GLU A 90 24.68 -11.14 44.20
C GLU A 90 23.65 -10.59 43.18
N LEU A 91 22.70 -9.76 43.64
CA LEU A 91 21.74 -9.12 42.76
C LEU A 91 22.42 -8.17 41.77
N LYS A 92 23.46 -7.47 42.18
CA LYS A 92 24.21 -6.57 41.34
C LYS A 92 25.00 -7.31 40.24
N GLN A 93 25.75 -8.35 40.58
CA GLN A 93 26.46 -9.19 39.62
C GLN A 93 25.51 -9.86 38.63
N TYR A 94 24.33 -10.20 39.08
CA TYR A 94 23.33 -10.82 38.27
C TYR A 94 22.67 -9.86 37.30
N GLU A 95 22.41 -8.63 37.76
CA GLU A 95 21.93 -7.54 36.92
C GLU A 95 22.87 -7.26 35.73
N GLU A 96 24.18 -7.19 36.01
CA GLU A 96 25.19 -6.99 34.96
C GLU A 96 25.15 -8.09 33.88
N LYS A 97 24.87 -9.35 34.28
CA LYS A 97 24.73 -10.46 33.33
C LYS A 97 23.44 -10.39 32.50
N ILE A 98 22.31 -10.04 33.10
CA ILE A 98 21.01 -9.96 32.40
C ILE A 98 21.00 -8.76 31.45
N MET A 99 21.36 -7.56 31.92
CA MET A 99 21.39 -6.35 31.09
C MET A 99 22.35 -6.52 29.91
N GLY A 100 23.53 -7.13 30.15
CA GLY A 100 24.47 -7.43 29.08
C GLY A 100 23.96 -8.46 28.08
N ALA A 101 23.10 -9.40 28.50
CA ALA A 101 22.46 -10.36 27.59
C ALA A 101 21.38 -9.68 26.72
N ASP A 102 20.51 -8.87 27.29
CA ASP A 102 19.43 -8.18 26.55
C ASP A 102 19.99 -7.17 25.52
N GLU A 103 21.04 -6.43 25.88
CA GLU A 103 21.73 -5.57 24.92
C GLU A 103 22.37 -6.35 23.76
N LYS A 104 23.02 -7.49 24.07
CA LYS A 104 23.62 -8.37 23.07
C LYS A 104 22.57 -9.02 22.17
N ILE A 105 21.42 -9.43 22.72
CA ILE A 105 20.29 -9.96 21.94
C ILE A 105 19.85 -8.92 20.93
N LEU A 106 19.57 -7.69 21.37
CA LEU A 106 19.09 -6.63 20.47
C LEU A 106 20.12 -6.29 19.39
N ALA A 107 21.40 -6.20 19.76
CA ALA A 107 22.48 -5.94 18.82
C ALA A 107 22.61 -7.05 17.77
N LEU A 108 22.55 -8.31 18.22
CA LEU A 108 22.64 -9.49 17.34
C LEU A 108 21.43 -9.59 16.41
N GLU A 109 20.24 -9.42 16.92
CA GLU A 109 19.01 -9.41 16.11
C GLU A 109 19.03 -8.28 15.05
N THR A 110 19.52 -7.09 15.43
CA THR A 110 19.67 -5.97 14.50
C THR A 110 20.69 -6.30 13.41
N ARG A 111 21.82 -6.91 13.78
CA ARG A 111 22.82 -7.35 12.80
C ARG A 111 22.27 -8.37 11.82
N LEU A 112 21.66 -9.45 12.31
CA LEU A 112 21.09 -10.52 11.48
C LEU A 112 19.97 -9.99 10.56
N PHE A 113 19.15 -9.08 11.05
CA PHE A 113 18.12 -8.43 10.23
C PHE A 113 18.73 -7.60 9.11
N ASN A 114 19.76 -6.81 9.40
CA ASN A 114 20.45 -5.99 8.39
C ASN A 114 21.20 -6.86 7.36
N GLU A 115 21.80 -7.97 7.77
CA GLU A 115 22.41 -8.95 6.87
C GLU A 115 21.37 -9.53 5.91
N LEU A 116 20.20 -9.93 6.42
CA LEU A 116 19.08 -10.40 5.59
C LEU A 116 18.63 -9.34 4.57
N ILE A 117 18.49 -8.09 5.00
CA ILE A 117 18.11 -6.98 4.09
C ILE A 117 19.18 -6.80 2.99
N ALA A 118 20.47 -6.85 3.36
CA ALA A 118 21.56 -6.75 2.39
C ALA A 118 21.55 -7.90 1.37
N ASP A 119 21.33 -9.13 1.82
CA ASP A 119 21.22 -10.30 0.95
C ASP A 119 20.02 -10.20 0.00
N MET A 120 18.88 -9.67 0.49
CA MET A 120 17.68 -9.48 -0.34
C MET A 120 17.88 -8.44 -1.45
N GLN A 121 18.79 -7.49 -1.30
CA GLN A 121 19.01 -6.45 -2.32
C GLN A 121 19.39 -7.02 -3.68
N ALA A 122 20.13 -8.13 -3.71
CA ALA A 122 20.51 -8.80 -4.95
C ALA A 122 19.30 -9.35 -5.75
N TYR A 123 18.19 -9.62 -5.09
CA TYR A 123 16.97 -10.17 -5.69
C TYR A 123 15.96 -9.11 -6.12
N ILE A 124 16.09 -7.86 -5.66
CA ILE A 124 15.14 -6.77 -5.96
C ILE A 124 14.91 -6.60 -7.48
N PRO A 125 15.93 -6.58 -8.36
CA PRO A 125 15.70 -6.45 -9.79
C PRO A 125 14.86 -7.59 -10.37
N HIS A 126 15.08 -8.81 -9.91
CA HIS A 126 14.32 -9.99 -10.34
C HIS A 126 12.86 -9.91 -9.89
N ILE A 127 12.62 -9.53 -8.64
CA ILE A 127 11.27 -9.32 -8.10
C ILE A 127 10.53 -8.22 -8.87
N GLN A 128 11.22 -7.14 -9.25
CA GLN A 128 10.63 -6.07 -10.05
C GLN A 128 10.26 -6.54 -11.46
N ILE A 129 11.09 -7.38 -12.10
CA ILE A 129 10.78 -7.99 -13.39
C ILE A 129 9.55 -8.89 -13.25
N ASP A 130 9.52 -9.77 -12.26
CA ASP A 130 8.39 -10.67 -12.03
C ASP A 130 7.10 -9.91 -11.77
N ALA A 131 7.15 -8.84 -10.98
CA ALA A 131 6.01 -7.96 -10.73
C ALA A 131 5.50 -7.31 -12.02
N THR A 132 6.41 -6.84 -12.89
CA THR A 132 6.07 -6.23 -14.18
C THR A 132 5.42 -7.26 -15.12
N VAL A 133 5.98 -8.46 -15.21
CA VAL A 133 5.44 -9.55 -16.03
C VAL A 133 4.06 -9.97 -15.53
N THR A 134 3.90 -10.13 -14.22
CA THR A 134 2.63 -10.49 -13.60
C THR A 134 1.55 -9.44 -13.87
N ALA A 135 1.88 -8.15 -13.68
CA ALA A 135 0.96 -7.04 -13.97
C ALA A 135 0.54 -7.02 -15.44
N ARG A 136 1.48 -7.30 -16.35
CA ARG A 136 1.19 -7.38 -17.79
C ARG A 136 0.25 -8.53 -18.14
N LEU A 137 0.47 -9.70 -17.54
CA LEU A 137 -0.40 -10.85 -17.73
C LEU A 137 -1.80 -10.62 -17.18
N ASP A 138 -1.92 -9.95 -16.03
CA ASP A 138 -3.20 -9.60 -15.41
C ASP A 138 -4.01 -8.65 -16.31
N CYS A 139 -3.37 -7.60 -16.86
CA CYS A 139 -4.02 -6.71 -17.82
C CYS A 139 -4.48 -7.47 -19.08
N LEU A 140 -3.63 -8.32 -19.67
CA LEU A 140 -4.00 -9.10 -20.85
C LEU A 140 -5.13 -10.08 -20.58
N LEU A 141 -5.15 -10.70 -19.41
CA LEU A 141 -6.24 -11.58 -19.00
C LEU A 141 -7.55 -10.81 -18.83
N SER A 142 -7.51 -9.62 -18.25
CA SER A 142 -8.68 -8.74 -18.12
C SER A 142 -9.24 -8.35 -19.50
N PHE A 143 -8.37 -7.98 -20.43
CA PHE A 143 -8.78 -7.64 -21.80
C PHE A 143 -9.39 -8.84 -22.52
N ALA A 144 -8.79 -10.02 -22.39
CA ALA A 144 -9.28 -11.24 -23.01
C ALA A 144 -10.67 -11.63 -22.47
N LYS A 145 -10.87 -11.55 -21.16
CA LYS A 145 -12.17 -11.81 -20.52
C LYS A 145 -13.23 -10.82 -20.99
N ALA A 146 -12.95 -9.54 -20.98
CA ALA A 146 -13.88 -8.51 -21.46
C ALA A 146 -14.24 -8.72 -22.93
N ALA A 147 -13.27 -9.10 -23.77
CA ALA A 147 -13.50 -9.36 -25.18
C ALA A 147 -14.42 -10.58 -25.39
N ASP A 148 -14.20 -11.66 -24.64
CA ASP A 148 -15.00 -12.90 -24.72
C ASP A 148 -16.43 -12.67 -24.19
N GLU A 149 -16.57 -12.05 -23.03
CA GLU A 149 -17.85 -11.81 -22.38
C GLU A 149 -18.76 -10.84 -23.16
N HIS A 150 -18.17 -9.82 -23.80
CA HIS A 150 -18.94 -8.76 -24.49
C HIS A 150 -18.86 -8.82 -26.02
N GLY A 151 -18.21 -9.83 -26.59
CA GLY A 151 -18.09 -9.99 -28.03
C GLY A 151 -17.33 -8.84 -28.69
N TYR A 152 -16.22 -8.39 -28.08
CA TYR A 152 -15.36 -7.35 -28.66
C TYR A 152 -14.47 -7.93 -29.77
N VAL A 153 -14.15 -7.10 -30.73
CA VAL A 153 -13.33 -7.49 -31.90
C VAL A 153 -11.94 -6.87 -31.82
N ARG A 154 -10.97 -7.53 -32.44
CA ARG A 154 -9.61 -7.01 -32.55
C ARG A 154 -9.57 -5.81 -33.50
N PRO A 155 -9.19 -4.61 -33.05
CA PRO A 155 -9.02 -3.45 -33.92
C PRO A 155 -7.75 -3.59 -34.76
N GLU A 156 -7.74 -2.98 -35.93
CA GLU A 156 -6.54 -2.66 -36.68
C GLU A 156 -5.99 -1.32 -36.15
N VAL A 157 -4.73 -1.28 -35.73
CA VAL A 157 -4.06 -0.06 -35.28
C VAL A 157 -2.89 0.24 -36.22
N SER A 158 -2.86 1.44 -36.77
CA SER A 158 -1.86 1.86 -37.75
C SER A 158 -1.31 3.24 -37.45
N ASP A 159 -0.25 3.62 -38.20
CA ASP A 159 0.30 4.98 -38.18
C ASP A 159 -0.46 5.97 -39.09
N ASP A 160 -1.49 5.51 -39.79
CA ASP A 160 -2.30 6.36 -40.64
C ASP A 160 -3.15 7.35 -39.79
N VAL A 161 -3.59 8.43 -40.40
CA VAL A 161 -4.51 9.39 -39.75
C VAL A 161 -5.93 9.04 -40.17
N VAL A 162 -6.45 7.95 -39.59
CA VAL A 162 -7.79 7.41 -39.90
C VAL A 162 -8.48 6.94 -38.61
N LEU A 163 -9.78 7.10 -38.56
CA LEU A 163 -10.65 6.49 -37.56
C LEU A 163 -11.88 5.95 -38.27
N ASP A 164 -11.92 4.66 -38.52
CA ASP A 164 -13.06 3.98 -39.15
C ASP A 164 -13.61 2.91 -38.21
N ILE A 165 -14.74 3.21 -37.58
CA ILE A 165 -15.43 2.33 -36.65
C ILE A 165 -16.76 1.93 -37.28
N LYS A 166 -16.98 0.63 -37.50
CA LYS A 166 -18.24 0.10 -37.99
C LYS A 166 -19.02 -0.55 -36.86
N GLN A 167 -20.30 -0.17 -36.77
CA GLN A 167 -21.22 -0.68 -35.74
C GLN A 167 -20.64 -0.61 -34.33
N GLY A 168 -20.01 0.55 -34.00
CA GLY A 168 -19.47 0.80 -32.68
C GLY A 168 -20.56 0.85 -31.61
N ARG A 169 -20.27 0.31 -30.43
CA ARG A 169 -21.14 0.30 -29.25
C ARG A 169 -20.47 1.02 -28.08
N HIS A 170 -21.25 1.55 -27.18
CA HIS A 170 -20.70 2.20 -26.00
C HIS A 170 -20.39 1.16 -24.91
N PRO A 171 -19.13 0.91 -24.52
CA PRO A 171 -18.75 -0.22 -23.66
C PRO A 171 -19.39 -0.20 -22.27
N VAL A 172 -19.71 0.99 -21.75
CA VAL A 172 -20.34 1.12 -20.43
C VAL A 172 -21.87 1.08 -20.54
N ILE A 173 -22.45 1.76 -21.52
CA ILE A 173 -23.92 1.83 -21.63
C ILE A 173 -24.46 0.45 -21.99
N GLU A 174 -23.83 -0.29 -22.94
CA GLU A 174 -24.32 -1.60 -23.34
C GLU A 174 -24.37 -2.62 -22.20
N THR A 175 -23.45 -2.51 -21.23
CA THR A 175 -23.42 -3.40 -20.06
C THR A 175 -24.42 -3.04 -18.96
N GLN A 176 -25.03 -1.85 -19.05
CA GLN A 176 -25.99 -1.35 -18.06
C GLN A 176 -27.45 -1.40 -18.57
N LEU A 177 -27.65 -1.81 -19.82
CA LEU A 177 -28.99 -1.92 -20.37
C LEU A 177 -29.77 -3.04 -19.70
N PRO A 178 -31.12 -2.88 -19.53
CA PRO A 178 -31.98 -3.94 -19.03
C PRO A 178 -31.91 -5.19 -19.91
N VAL A 179 -32.19 -6.33 -19.31
CA VAL A 179 -32.26 -7.61 -20.05
C VAL A 179 -33.28 -7.52 -21.17
N GLY A 180 -32.87 -7.79 -22.41
CA GLY A 180 -33.68 -7.70 -23.61
C GLY A 180 -33.59 -6.40 -24.39
N GLU A 181 -32.93 -5.41 -23.86
CA GLU A 181 -32.60 -4.20 -24.61
C GLU A 181 -31.18 -4.30 -25.19
N SER A 182 -30.98 -3.73 -26.38
CA SER A 182 -29.66 -3.69 -27.04
C SER A 182 -29.27 -2.25 -27.37
N TYR A 183 -27.98 -1.98 -27.27
CA TYR A 183 -27.43 -0.68 -27.70
C TYR A 183 -27.52 -0.58 -29.23
N VAL A 184 -28.00 0.57 -29.75
CA VAL A 184 -28.02 0.82 -31.19
C VAL A 184 -26.64 1.19 -31.66
N PRO A 185 -25.97 0.35 -32.48
CA PRO A 185 -24.61 0.61 -32.91
C PRO A 185 -24.53 1.79 -33.91
N ASN A 186 -23.36 2.42 -33.97
CA ASN A 186 -23.12 3.58 -34.80
C ASN A 186 -21.80 3.46 -35.57
N ASP A 187 -21.78 3.99 -36.79
CA ASP A 187 -20.58 4.10 -37.61
C ASP A 187 -19.92 5.48 -37.42
N ILE A 188 -18.61 5.49 -37.34
CA ILE A 188 -17.78 6.71 -37.31
C ILE A 188 -16.69 6.58 -38.37
N PHE A 189 -16.55 7.61 -39.19
CA PHE A 189 -15.46 7.71 -40.14
C PHE A 189 -14.84 9.10 -40.14
N LEU A 190 -13.53 9.16 -39.90
CA LEU A 190 -12.72 10.37 -40.01
C LEU A 190 -11.40 10.04 -40.66
N ASP A 191 -10.92 10.90 -41.54
CA ASP A 191 -9.60 10.81 -42.16
C ASP A 191 -8.99 12.19 -42.42
N SER A 192 -7.74 12.26 -42.86
CA SER A 192 -7.07 13.51 -43.17
C SER A 192 -7.44 14.10 -44.54
N ASP A 193 -8.02 13.31 -45.42
CA ASP A 193 -8.19 13.67 -46.81
C ASP A 193 -9.63 14.01 -47.21
N SER A 194 -10.60 13.21 -46.76
CA SER A 194 -11.99 13.32 -47.20
C SER A 194 -12.93 13.82 -46.11
N GLN A 195 -12.72 13.47 -44.87
CA GLN A 195 -13.62 13.80 -43.75
C GLN A 195 -12.88 14.06 -42.45
N GLN A 196 -12.32 15.26 -42.29
CA GLN A 196 -11.63 15.66 -41.06
C GLN A 196 -12.58 16.05 -39.91
N ILE A 197 -13.79 16.49 -40.24
CA ILE A 197 -14.77 16.97 -39.28
C ILE A 197 -16.10 16.27 -39.51
N MET A 198 -16.69 15.76 -38.43
CA MET A 198 -18.04 15.21 -38.42
C MET A 198 -18.93 16.07 -37.51
N ILE A 199 -20.01 16.60 -38.07
CA ILE A 199 -21.03 17.36 -37.30
C ILE A 199 -22.23 16.45 -37.05
N ILE A 200 -22.50 16.19 -35.76
CA ILE A 200 -23.56 15.28 -35.32
C ILE A 200 -24.73 16.12 -34.82
N THR A 201 -25.86 16.04 -35.47
CA THR A 201 -27.07 16.77 -35.13
C THR A 201 -28.17 15.80 -34.69
N GLY A 202 -29.13 16.29 -33.92
CA GLY A 202 -30.27 15.50 -33.45
C GLY A 202 -30.95 16.14 -32.24
N PRO A 203 -32.14 15.65 -31.87
CA PRO A 203 -32.83 16.13 -30.68
C PRO A 203 -32.06 15.84 -29.39
N ASN A 204 -32.42 16.52 -28.30
CA ASN A 204 -31.86 16.19 -26.99
C ASN A 204 -32.27 14.79 -26.60
N MET A 205 -31.43 14.11 -25.84
CA MET A 205 -31.56 12.68 -25.44
C MET A 205 -31.48 11.66 -26.60
N ALA A 206 -31.09 12.07 -27.81
CA ALA A 206 -30.90 11.14 -28.95
C ALA A 206 -29.55 10.38 -28.92
N GLY A 207 -28.75 10.53 -27.86
CA GLY A 207 -27.49 9.79 -27.71
C GLY A 207 -26.26 10.48 -28.32
N LYS A 208 -26.31 11.76 -28.70
CA LYS A 208 -25.16 12.52 -29.26
C LYS A 208 -23.93 12.42 -28.35
N SER A 209 -24.06 12.77 -27.09
CA SER A 209 -22.97 12.71 -26.11
C SER A 209 -22.49 11.28 -25.85
N ALA A 210 -23.37 10.27 -25.94
CA ALA A 210 -22.99 8.87 -25.84
C ALA A 210 -22.12 8.44 -27.03
N LEU A 211 -22.43 8.89 -28.23
CA LEU A 211 -21.64 8.62 -29.44
C LEU A 211 -20.24 9.23 -29.35
N LEU A 212 -20.11 10.47 -28.86
CA LEU A 212 -18.81 11.11 -28.66
C LEU A 212 -17.94 10.33 -27.65
N ARG A 213 -18.53 9.96 -26.50
CA ARG A 213 -17.86 9.16 -25.48
C ARG A 213 -17.49 7.77 -25.98
N GLN A 214 -18.38 7.12 -26.73
CA GLN A 214 -18.13 5.83 -27.39
C GLN A 214 -16.88 5.95 -28.29
N THR A 215 -16.80 6.96 -29.11
CA THR A 215 -15.67 7.19 -30.05
C THR A 215 -14.36 7.36 -29.28
N ALA A 216 -14.34 8.18 -28.22
CA ALA A 216 -13.18 8.35 -27.37
C ALA A 216 -12.74 7.03 -26.70
N LEU A 217 -13.69 6.27 -26.14
CA LEU A 217 -13.41 5.02 -25.43
C LEU A 217 -12.92 3.94 -26.37
N ILE A 218 -13.50 3.78 -27.56
CA ILE A 218 -13.04 2.80 -28.57
C ILE A 218 -11.62 3.12 -29.02
N THR A 219 -11.32 4.41 -29.29
CA THR A 219 -9.97 4.85 -29.66
C THR A 219 -8.95 4.57 -28.55
N LEU A 220 -9.30 4.89 -27.29
CA LEU A 220 -8.45 4.62 -26.14
C LEU A 220 -8.24 3.13 -25.94
N MET A 221 -9.31 2.31 -25.98
CA MET A 221 -9.24 0.86 -25.83
C MET A 221 -8.33 0.23 -26.89
N ALA A 222 -8.47 0.64 -28.16
CA ALA A 222 -7.62 0.17 -29.24
C ALA A 222 -6.13 0.45 -28.95
N GLN A 223 -5.80 1.67 -28.52
CA GLN A 223 -4.41 2.09 -28.29
C GLN A 223 -3.75 1.45 -27.06
N VAL A 224 -4.53 1.10 -26.03
CA VAL A 224 -3.98 0.35 -24.88
C VAL A 224 -3.86 -1.15 -25.15
N GLY A 225 -4.27 -1.62 -26.35
CA GLY A 225 -4.18 -3.02 -26.78
C GLY A 225 -5.39 -3.88 -26.39
N CYS A 226 -6.51 -3.27 -26.01
CA CYS A 226 -7.77 -3.95 -25.77
C CYS A 226 -8.53 -4.19 -27.08
N PHE A 227 -9.35 -5.25 -27.12
CA PHE A 227 -10.38 -5.41 -28.17
C PHE A 227 -11.50 -4.39 -27.93
N VAL A 228 -12.24 -4.06 -28.98
CA VAL A 228 -13.21 -2.95 -28.98
C VAL A 228 -14.62 -3.40 -29.30
N PRO A 229 -15.64 -2.72 -28.71
CA PRO A 229 -17.06 -3.00 -28.95
C PRO A 229 -17.49 -2.45 -30.32
N ALA A 230 -17.15 -3.17 -31.38
CA ALA A 230 -17.51 -2.82 -32.76
C ALA A 230 -17.67 -4.06 -33.62
N GLN A 231 -18.18 -3.92 -34.83
CA GLN A 231 -18.09 -4.97 -35.85
C GLN A 231 -16.70 -5.03 -36.45
N SER A 232 -16.09 -3.86 -36.72
CA SER A 232 -14.69 -3.67 -37.09
C SER A 232 -14.25 -2.27 -36.71
N ALA A 233 -12.95 -2.10 -36.46
CA ALA A 233 -12.37 -0.81 -36.20
C ALA A 233 -10.96 -0.71 -36.79
N HIS A 234 -10.70 0.36 -37.54
CA HIS A 234 -9.37 0.77 -37.95
C HIS A 234 -9.06 2.10 -37.27
N VAL A 235 -8.07 2.10 -36.41
CA VAL A 235 -7.73 3.23 -35.53
C VAL A 235 -6.29 3.66 -35.79
N GLY A 236 -6.13 4.83 -36.40
CA GLY A 236 -4.83 5.49 -36.48
C GLY A 236 -4.39 5.96 -35.10
N VAL A 237 -3.09 5.83 -34.81
CA VAL A 237 -2.55 6.24 -33.50
C VAL A 237 -2.75 7.75 -33.31
N VAL A 238 -3.47 8.10 -32.24
CA VAL A 238 -3.63 9.50 -31.80
C VAL A 238 -2.72 9.78 -30.61
N ASP A 239 -2.15 10.96 -30.56
CA ASP A 239 -1.29 11.39 -29.46
C ASP A 239 -2.06 11.98 -28.27
N LYS A 240 -3.24 12.53 -28.54
CA LYS A 240 -4.12 13.10 -27.54
C LYS A 240 -5.59 12.87 -27.91
N ILE A 241 -6.41 12.70 -26.89
CA ILE A 241 -7.87 12.68 -27.00
C ILE A 241 -8.37 13.84 -26.15
N PHE A 242 -8.91 14.85 -26.79
CA PHE A 242 -9.55 15.97 -26.11
C PHE A 242 -11.06 15.79 -26.11
N THR A 243 -11.68 15.89 -24.94
CA THR A 243 -13.12 15.80 -24.81
C THR A 243 -13.65 17.01 -24.08
N ARG A 244 -14.63 17.66 -24.67
CA ARG A 244 -15.48 18.65 -24.02
C ARG A 244 -16.91 18.13 -24.13
N VAL A 245 -17.32 17.30 -23.16
CA VAL A 245 -18.63 16.61 -23.17
C VAL A 245 -19.30 16.78 -21.83
N GLY A 246 -20.40 17.50 -21.81
CA GLY A 246 -21.22 17.83 -20.64
C GLY A 246 -20.76 19.08 -19.90
N ALA A 247 -21.68 19.80 -19.30
CA ALA A 247 -21.39 20.93 -18.43
C ALA A 247 -20.88 20.43 -17.08
N SER A 248 -19.70 20.85 -16.69
CA SER A 248 -19.26 20.75 -15.30
C SER A 248 -19.80 21.98 -14.57
N ASP A 249 -20.99 21.87 -13.97
CA ASP A 249 -21.51 22.90 -13.08
C ASP A 249 -20.63 23.02 -11.82
N ASN A 250 -19.50 23.67 -11.96
CA ASN A 250 -18.66 24.00 -10.82
C ASN A 250 -19.14 25.33 -10.18
N LEU A 251 -20.35 25.29 -9.64
CA LEU A 251 -21.01 26.44 -8.96
C LEU A 251 -20.20 26.96 -7.74
N SER A 252 -19.16 26.23 -7.32
CA SER A 252 -18.37 26.56 -6.13
C SER A 252 -17.37 27.71 -6.35
N LEU A 253 -17.02 28.05 -7.59
CA LEU A 253 -16.03 29.10 -7.90
C LEU A 253 -16.65 30.40 -8.46
N GLY A 254 -17.99 30.47 -8.64
CA GLY A 254 -18.67 31.69 -9.14
C GLY A 254 -18.31 32.08 -10.58
N GLU A 255 -17.66 31.20 -11.33
CA GLU A 255 -17.34 31.40 -12.74
C GLU A 255 -18.56 31.10 -13.61
N SER A 256 -18.77 31.92 -14.65
CA SER A 256 -19.80 31.64 -15.65
C SER A 256 -19.45 30.35 -16.40
N THR A 257 -20.42 29.42 -16.54
CA THR A 257 -20.28 28.20 -17.34
C THR A 257 -19.70 28.47 -18.72
N PHE A 258 -20.10 29.56 -19.35
CA PHE A 258 -19.57 30.02 -20.64
C PHE A 258 -18.06 30.32 -20.58
N MET A 259 -17.55 30.94 -19.50
CA MET A 259 -16.11 31.24 -19.37
C MET A 259 -15.30 29.96 -19.18
N VAL A 260 -15.80 28.99 -18.41
CA VAL A 260 -15.18 27.70 -18.25
C VAL A 260 -15.11 27.00 -19.60
N GLU A 261 -16.20 26.97 -20.35
CA GLU A 261 -16.26 26.37 -21.68
C GLU A 261 -15.26 27.00 -22.67
N MET A 262 -15.19 28.33 -22.70
CA MET A 262 -14.24 29.02 -23.55
C MET A 262 -12.79 28.82 -23.15
N THR A 263 -12.51 28.69 -21.86
CA THR A 263 -11.16 28.40 -21.37
C THR A 263 -10.74 26.98 -21.74
N GLU A 264 -11.63 26.01 -21.56
CA GLU A 264 -11.38 24.61 -21.99
C GLU A 264 -11.17 24.49 -23.50
N ALA A 265 -12.01 25.17 -24.29
CA ALA A 265 -11.86 25.20 -25.74
C ALA A 265 -10.54 25.88 -26.17
N ALA A 266 -10.14 26.96 -25.54
CA ALA A 266 -8.86 27.63 -25.79
C ALA A 266 -7.69 26.74 -25.41
N ASP A 267 -7.77 25.98 -24.30
CA ASP A 267 -6.73 25.04 -23.90
C ASP A 267 -6.58 23.91 -24.94
N ILE A 268 -7.69 23.36 -25.41
CA ILE A 268 -7.67 22.36 -26.50
C ILE A 268 -7.00 22.94 -27.74
N LEU A 269 -7.42 24.10 -28.21
CA LEU A 269 -6.88 24.74 -29.42
C LEU A 269 -5.38 25.05 -29.32
N ASN A 270 -4.90 25.41 -28.13
CA ASN A 270 -3.47 25.68 -27.90
C ASN A 270 -2.62 24.38 -27.84
N ASN A 271 -3.22 23.24 -27.56
CA ASN A 271 -2.53 21.97 -27.33
C ASN A 271 -2.81 20.92 -28.41
N VAL A 272 -3.71 21.17 -29.38
CA VAL A 272 -4.04 20.25 -30.46
C VAL A 272 -2.84 20.04 -31.39
N THR A 273 -2.69 18.81 -31.87
CA THR A 273 -1.70 18.41 -32.86
C THR A 273 -2.42 17.83 -34.09
N PRO A 274 -1.71 17.61 -35.22
CA PRO A 274 -2.30 16.96 -36.39
C PRO A 274 -2.81 15.53 -36.13
N ARG A 275 -2.42 14.91 -35.01
CA ARG A 275 -2.83 13.55 -34.62
C ARG A 275 -3.78 13.53 -33.42
N SER A 276 -4.31 14.66 -33.02
CA SER A 276 -5.25 14.71 -31.88
C SER A 276 -6.68 14.40 -32.32
N LEU A 277 -7.37 13.58 -31.56
CA LEU A 277 -8.82 13.40 -31.66
C LEU A 277 -9.51 14.42 -30.75
N VAL A 278 -10.39 15.25 -31.32
CA VAL A 278 -11.10 16.30 -30.59
C VAL A 278 -12.60 16.05 -30.65
N LEU A 279 -13.25 16.04 -29.49
CA LEU A 279 -14.68 15.76 -29.32
C LEU A 279 -15.34 16.87 -28.54
N PHE A 280 -16.19 17.67 -29.24
CA PHE A 280 -16.97 18.73 -28.62
C PHE A 280 -18.46 18.37 -28.54
N ASP A 281 -19.09 18.57 -27.40
CA ASP A 281 -20.52 18.44 -27.19
C ASP A 281 -21.09 19.84 -26.82
N GLU A 282 -21.85 20.41 -27.73
CA GLU A 282 -22.48 21.73 -27.58
C GLU A 282 -21.47 22.88 -27.27
N LEU A 283 -20.92 23.50 -28.30
CA LEU A 283 -20.14 24.75 -28.22
C LEU A 283 -21.05 25.94 -28.37
#